data_4e6329abe00deeec181cc6e7ef93e197
#
_entry.id   4e6329abe00deeec181cc6e7ef93e197
#
_cell.length_a   1.000
_cell.length_b   1.000
_cell.length_c   1.000
_cell.angle_alpha   90.00
_cell.angle_beta   90.00
_cell.angle_gamma   90.00
#
_symmetry.space_group_name_H-M   'P 1'
#
loop_
_entity.id
_entity.type
_entity.pdbx_description
1 polymer ?
#
loop_
_entity_poly.entity_id
_entity_poly.type
_entity_poly.pdbx_seq_one_letter_code
_entity_poly.pdbx_strand_id
1 'polypeptide(L)'
;MADDQVSVTPIGEPVLSPPSPLNPEIIRVVERLTAEFWPGIPVIPVMSAGATDGLFLRNAGIPTYGHSGLATDVVDIRIHGKDERILVKSFLDGHEYLYRLVKALSSDSK
;
A
#
# COMPACT_ATOMS: atom_id res chain seq x y z
N MET A 1 6.35 -28.25 2.29
CA MET A 1 6.83 -29.60 1.91
C MET A 1 8.10 -29.37 1.13
N ALA A 2 9.23 -29.82 1.62
CA ALA A 2 10.49 -29.73 0.85
C ALA A 2 10.48 -30.86 -0.20
N ASP A 3 10.75 -30.51 -1.44
CA ASP A 3 10.92 -31.45 -2.54
C ASP A 3 12.43 -31.57 -2.79
N ASP A 4 12.98 -32.75 -2.61
CA ASP A 4 14.43 -33.05 -2.76
C ASP A 4 14.90 -32.97 -4.22
N GLN A 5 13.97 -32.86 -5.18
CA GLN A 5 14.28 -32.58 -6.58
C GLN A 5 14.42 -31.07 -6.87
N VAL A 6 14.09 -30.21 -5.91
CA VAL A 6 14.17 -28.76 -6.05
C VAL A 6 15.27 -28.18 -5.16
N SER A 7 16.27 -27.61 -5.79
CA SER A 7 17.32 -26.86 -5.09
C SER A 7 17.02 -25.36 -5.15
N VAL A 8 16.98 -24.71 -4.00
CA VAL A 8 16.76 -23.26 -3.89
C VAL A 8 18.05 -22.60 -3.41
N THR A 9 18.62 -21.73 -4.23
CA THR A 9 19.81 -20.95 -3.89
C THR A 9 19.45 -19.48 -3.86
N PRO A 10 19.71 -18.75 -2.76
CA PRO A 10 19.50 -17.31 -2.71
C PRO A 10 20.37 -16.59 -3.75
N ILE A 11 19.80 -15.59 -4.43
CA ILE A 11 20.54 -14.69 -5.32
C ILE A 11 20.74 -13.38 -4.54
N GLY A 12 21.91 -13.22 -3.92
CA GLY A 12 22.26 -12.08 -3.09
C GLY A 12 21.76 -12.17 -1.65
N GLU A 13 22.13 -11.19 -0.86
CA GLU A 13 21.70 -11.08 0.53
C GLU A 13 20.34 -10.40 0.64
N PRO A 14 19.45 -10.89 1.52
CA PRO A 14 18.16 -10.25 1.74
C PRO A 14 18.37 -8.86 2.36
N VAL A 15 17.80 -7.84 1.73
CA VAL A 15 17.84 -6.48 2.26
C VAL A 15 16.63 -6.27 3.14
N LEU A 16 16.85 -6.05 4.43
CA LEU A 16 15.81 -5.73 5.39
C LEU A 16 15.54 -4.23 5.40
N SER A 17 14.33 -3.86 5.74
CA SER A 17 13.93 -2.46 5.91
C SER A 17 13.06 -2.33 7.15
N PRO A 18 13.31 -1.32 8.01
CA PRO A 18 12.44 -1.07 9.15
C PRO A 18 11.05 -0.63 8.67
N PRO A 19 9.99 -0.84 9.47
CA PRO A 19 8.68 -0.27 9.18
C PRO A 19 8.75 1.26 9.27
N SER A 20 7.95 1.96 8.47
CA SER A 20 7.73 3.39 8.67
C SER A 20 6.96 3.63 9.97
N PRO A 21 7.31 4.68 10.76
CA PRO A 21 6.57 5.00 11.97
C PRO A 21 5.13 5.40 11.65
N LEU A 22 4.20 5.07 12.52
CA LEU A 22 2.81 5.53 12.37
C LEU A 22 2.74 7.04 12.64
N ASN A 23 2.73 7.83 11.57
CA ASN A 23 2.62 9.28 11.66
C ASN A 23 1.16 9.68 11.90
N PRO A 24 0.82 10.28 13.06
CA PRO A 24 -0.57 10.62 13.38
C PRO A 24 -1.22 11.62 12.42
N GLU A 25 -0.44 12.50 11.81
CA GLU A 25 -0.94 13.48 10.85
C GLU A 25 -1.39 12.80 9.56
N ILE A 26 -0.54 11.94 9.00
CA ILE A 26 -0.86 11.15 7.80
C ILE A 26 -2.08 10.25 8.06
N ILE A 27 -2.10 9.56 9.19
CA ILE A 27 -3.20 8.66 9.55
C ILE A 27 -4.51 9.43 9.65
N ARG A 28 -4.56 10.59 10.31
CA ARG A 28 -5.78 11.42 10.41
C ARG A 28 -6.31 11.85 9.03
N VAL A 29 -5.42 12.23 8.12
CA VAL A 29 -5.82 12.60 6.75
C VAL A 29 -6.41 11.39 6.02
N VAL A 30 -5.77 10.23 6.11
CA VAL A 30 -6.25 8.98 5.52
C VAL A 30 -7.60 8.58 6.11
N GLU A 31 -7.75 8.58 7.43
CA GLU A 31 -9.01 8.25 8.12
C GLU A 31 -10.15 9.19 7.69
N ARG A 32 -9.90 10.50 7.67
CA ARG A 32 -10.89 11.48 7.25
C ARG A 32 -11.35 11.25 5.81
N LEU A 33 -10.43 11.11 4.88
CA LEU A 33 -10.77 10.88 3.48
C LEU A 33 -11.44 9.52 3.27
N THR A 34 -10.99 8.48 3.98
CA THR A 34 -11.64 7.17 3.92
C THR A 34 -13.09 7.24 4.40
N ALA A 35 -13.36 7.97 5.47
CA ALA A 35 -14.72 8.15 5.98
C ALA A 35 -15.62 8.94 5.01
N GLU A 36 -15.05 9.88 4.24
CA GLU A 36 -15.79 10.61 3.21
C GLU A 36 -16.15 9.73 2.01
N PHE A 37 -15.21 8.91 1.52
CA PHE A 37 -15.39 8.07 0.33
C PHE A 37 -16.13 6.77 0.63
N TRP A 38 -15.86 6.18 1.79
CA TRP A 38 -16.38 4.86 2.20
C TRP A 38 -16.80 4.89 3.67
N PRO A 39 -17.95 5.48 4.00
CA PRO A 39 -18.42 5.58 5.37
C PRO A 39 -18.46 4.23 6.09
N GLY A 40 -17.91 4.18 7.31
CA GLY A 40 -17.91 2.97 8.12
C GLY A 40 -16.76 1.99 7.86
N ILE A 41 -15.89 2.27 6.90
CA ILE A 41 -14.69 1.44 6.64
C ILE A 41 -13.55 1.90 7.57
N PRO A 42 -13.00 1.00 8.41
CA PRO A 42 -11.87 1.34 9.26
C PRO A 42 -10.55 1.39 8.47
N VAL A 43 -9.64 2.25 8.92
CA VAL A 43 -8.25 2.29 8.44
C VAL A 43 -7.39 1.45 9.36
N ILE A 44 -6.79 0.40 8.81
CA ILE A 44 -5.95 -0.53 9.57
C ILE A 44 -4.55 -0.55 8.96
N PRO A 45 -3.52 -0.09 9.70
CA PRO A 45 -2.15 -0.22 9.25
C PRO A 45 -1.75 -1.70 9.19
N VAL A 46 -1.17 -2.09 8.06
CA VAL A 46 -0.69 -3.46 7.85
C VAL A 46 0.75 -3.44 7.33
N MET A 47 1.47 -4.52 7.56
CA MET A 47 2.77 -4.74 6.96
C MET A 47 2.60 -5.71 5.78
N SER A 48 3.01 -5.26 4.59
CA SER A 48 3.06 -6.14 3.42
C SER A 48 4.36 -6.94 3.41
N ALA A 49 4.27 -8.23 3.14
CA ALA A 49 5.43 -9.09 2.93
C ALA A 49 6.02 -8.96 1.51
N GLY A 50 5.35 -8.25 0.59
CA GLY A 50 5.82 -8.01 -0.77
C GLY A 50 6.93 -6.95 -0.82
N ALA A 51 7.83 -7.07 -1.80
CA ALA A 51 8.85 -6.08 -2.05
C ALA A 51 8.26 -4.84 -2.72
N THR A 52 8.74 -3.66 -2.32
CA THR A 52 8.41 -2.38 -2.96
C THR A 52 9.64 -1.46 -2.95
N ASP A 53 9.66 -0.47 -3.83
CA ASP A 53 10.72 0.55 -3.88
C ASP A 53 10.83 1.36 -2.57
N GLY A 54 9.80 1.32 -1.73
CA GLY A 54 9.82 1.88 -0.39
C GLY A 54 10.92 1.32 0.51
N LEU A 55 11.45 0.13 0.20
CA LEU A 55 12.63 -0.45 0.85
C LEU A 55 13.83 0.51 0.83
N PHE A 56 14.15 1.06 -0.34
CA PHE A 56 15.30 1.95 -0.52
C PHE A 56 15.10 3.27 0.20
N LEU A 57 13.91 3.84 0.13
CA LEU A 57 13.58 5.09 0.80
C LEU A 57 13.62 4.96 2.32
N ARG A 58 13.05 3.90 2.88
CA ARG A 58 13.09 3.66 4.33
C ARG A 58 14.50 3.43 4.84
N ASN A 59 15.34 2.71 4.08
CA ASN A 59 16.75 2.52 4.44
C ASN A 59 17.57 3.82 4.33
N ALA A 60 17.12 4.79 3.53
CA ALA A 60 17.66 6.14 3.51
C ALA A 60 17.06 7.06 4.59
N GLY A 61 16.25 6.53 5.51
CA GLY A 61 15.61 7.29 6.60
C GLY A 61 14.36 8.06 6.20
N ILE A 62 13.80 7.82 5.00
CA ILE A 62 12.60 8.48 4.51
C ILE A 62 11.37 7.60 4.77
N PRO A 63 10.46 7.98 5.69
CA PRO A 63 9.23 7.23 5.92
C PRO A 63 8.41 7.09 4.63
N THR A 64 8.01 5.85 4.31
CA THR A 64 7.29 5.56 3.07
C THR A 64 6.12 4.64 3.37
N TYR A 65 4.94 5.02 2.90
CA TYR A 65 3.68 4.32 3.15
C TYR A 65 3.07 3.86 1.83
N GLY A 66 2.69 2.58 1.75
CA GLY A 66 1.92 2.06 0.63
C GLY A 66 0.43 2.33 0.86
N HIS A 67 -0.18 3.12 -0.02
CA HIS A 67 -1.59 3.43 0.06
C HIS A 67 -2.13 3.75 -1.33
N SER A 68 -3.23 3.13 -1.74
CA SER A 68 -3.74 3.27 -3.11
C SER A 68 -5.18 3.79 -3.21
N GLY A 69 -6.01 3.59 -2.19
CA GLY A 69 -7.45 3.85 -2.30
C GLY A 69 -8.18 2.91 -3.28
N LEU A 70 -7.50 1.92 -3.83
CA LEU A 70 -8.10 0.94 -4.73
C LEU A 70 -8.69 -0.22 -3.94
N ALA A 71 -9.99 -0.46 -4.09
CA ALA A 71 -10.64 -1.62 -3.50
C ALA A 71 -10.48 -2.84 -4.42
N THR A 72 -10.11 -3.96 -3.85
CA THR A 72 -10.03 -5.26 -4.52
C THR A 72 -11.04 -6.23 -3.91
N ASP A 73 -11.54 -7.16 -4.71
CA ASP A 73 -12.37 -8.23 -4.20
C ASP A 73 -11.47 -9.27 -3.51
N VAL A 74 -11.75 -9.55 -2.23
CA VAL A 74 -10.95 -10.51 -1.44
C VAL A 74 -11.09 -11.96 -1.90
N VAL A 75 -12.15 -12.27 -2.66
CA VAL A 75 -12.39 -13.62 -3.19
C VAL A 75 -11.97 -13.78 -4.66
N ASP A 76 -11.63 -12.69 -5.33
CA ASP A 76 -11.18 -12.66 -6.74
C ASP A 76 -9.85 -11.89 -6.89
N ILE A 77 -8.86 -12.25 -6.08
CA ILE A 77 -7.52 -11.66 -6.12
C ILE A 77 -6.76 -12.25 -7.30
N ARG A 78 -6.49 -11.42 -8.32
CA ARG A 78 -5.78 -11.81 -9.54
C ARG A 78 -4.52 -11.00 -9.80
N ILE A 79 -3.98 -10.41 -8.76
CA ILE A 79 -2.76 -9.59 -8.83
C ILE A 79 -1.62 -10.42 -9.42
N HIS A 80 -0.94 -9.88 -10.44
CA HIS A 80 0.10 -10.52 -11.22
C HIS A 80 -0.36 -11.73 -12.07
N GLY A 81 -1.66 -11.96 -12.20
CA GLY A 81 -2.24 -12.97 -13.08
C GLY A 81 -2.40 -12.49 -14.53
N LYS A 82 -2.59 -13.41 -15.47
CA LYS A 82 -2.82 -13.08 -16.90
C LYS A 82 -4.13 -12.32 -17.13
N ASP A 83 -5.09 -12.49 -16.24
CA ASP A 83 -6.41 -11.90 -16.26
C ASP A 83 -6.61 -10.94 -15.08
N GLU A 84 -5.53 -10.29 -14.65
CA GLU A 84 -5.56 -9.24 -13.65
C GLU A 84 -6.57 -8.16 -14.05
N ARG A 85 -7.43 -7.79 -13.11
CA ARG A 85 -8.51 -6.86 -13.35
C ARG A 85 -8.86 -6.08 -12.10
N ILE A 86 -9.45 -4.91 -12.32
CA ILE A 86 -9.98 -4.05 -11.28
C ILE A 86 -11.38 -3.59 -11.68
N LEU A 87 -12.24 -3.38 -10.71
CA LEU A 87 -13.54 -2.75 -10.95
C LEU A 87 -13.33 -1.31 -11.43
N VAL A 88 -13.99 -0.94 -12.52
CA VAL A 88 -13.93 0.44 -13.07
C VAL A 88 -14.29 1.48 -12.01
N LYS A 89 -15.34 1.23 -11.23
CA LYS A 89 -15.73 2.12 -10.13
C LYS A 89 -14.60 2.26 -9.10
N SER A 90 -13.96 1.16 -8.70
CA SER A 90 -12.85 1.19 -7.74
C SER A 90 -11.67 2.00 -8.26
N PHE A 91 -11.38 1.88 -9.56
CA PHE A 91 -10.32 2.66 -10.19
C PHE A 91 -10.63 4.17 -10.16
N LEU A 92 -11.85 4.56 -10.53
CA LEU A 92 -12.26 5.97 -10.56
C LEU A 92 -12.32 6.57 -9.15
N ASP A 93 -12.91 5.87 -8.20
CA ASP A 93 -12.97 6.31 -6.79
C ASP A 93 -11.55 6.43 -6.20
N GLY A 94 -10.69 5.45 -6.46
CA GLY A 94 -9.31 5.43 -6.00
C GLY A 94 -8.47 6.57 -6.59
N HIS A 95 -8.67 6.90 -7.86
CA HIS A 95 -8.01 8.03 -8.51
C HIS A 95 -8.39 9.37 -7.84
N GLU A 96 -9.67 9.62 -7.63
CA GLU A 96 -10.15 10.83 -6.95
C GLU A 96 -9.67 10.88 -5.50
N TYR A 97 -9.72 9.75 -4.81
CA TYR A 97 -9.22 9.63 -3.45
C TYR A 97 -7.73 9.98 -3.35
N LEU A 98 -6.88 9.40 -4.21
CA LEU A 98 -5.44 9.67 -4.22
C LEU A 98 -5.13 11.14 -4.56
N TYR A 99 -5.84 11.72 -5.52
CA TYR A 99 -5.70 13.13 -5.83
C TYR A 99 -5.96 14.01 -4.59
N ARG A 100 -7.05 13.75 -3.88
CA ARG A 100 -7.40 14.49 -2.66
C ARG A 100 -6.42 14.23 -1.51
N LEU A 101 -5.90 13.00 -1.40
CA LEU A 101 -4.89 12.64 -0.41
C LEU A 101 -3.58 13.40 -0.65
N VAL A 102 -3.07 13.37 -1.87
CA VAL A 102 -1.84 14.10 -2.24
C VAL A 102 -2.03 15.59 -2.00
N LYS A 103 -3.15 16.16 -2.44
CA LYS A 103 -3.47 17.57 -2.23
C LYS A 103 -3.51 17.94 -0.75
N ALA A 104 -4.13 17.10 0.10
CA ALA A 104 -4.23 17.35 1.54
C ALA A 104 -2.87 17.28 2.25
N LEU A 105 -1.99 16.37 1.81
CA LEU A 105 -0.66 16.19 2.42
C LEU A 105 0.40 17.16 1.86
N SER A 106 0.19 17.70 0.65
CA SER A 106 1.11 18.66 0.02
C SER A 106 0.73 20.13 0.22
N SER A 107 -0.48 20.39 0.72
CA SER A 107 -0.90 21.75 1.06
C SER A 107 -0.21 22.14 2.36
N ASP A 108 0.66 23.12 2.32
CA ASP A 108 1.20 23.72 3.54
C ASP A 108 0.05 24.12 4.45
N SER A 109 0.01 23.53 5.63
CA SER A 109 -0.86 23.99 6.70
C SER A 109 -0.29 25.36 7.15
N LYS A 110 -0.79 26.44 6.55
CA LYS A 110 -0.56 27.79 7.09
C LYS A 110 -1.42 28.02 8.30
#